data_e2a817ab32235c82cb1863b04bf72c2d
#
_entry.id   e2a817ab32235c82cb1863b04bf72c2d
#
_cell.length_a   1.000
_cell.length_b   1.000
_cell.length_c   1.000
_cell.angle_alpha   90.00
_cell.angle_beta   90.00
_cell.angle_gamma   90.00
#
_symmetry.space_group_name_H-M   'P 1'
#
loop_
_entity.id
_entity.type
_entity.pdbx_description
1 polymer ?
#
loop_
_entity_poly.entity_id
_entity_poly.type
_entity_poly.pdbx_seq_one_letter_code
_entity_poly.pdbx_strand_id
1 'polypeptide(L)'
;MSCEGCPSAGKCGKDASSCGVVSNPNNSIRNVVAVMSGKGGVGKSSMTVLLAKALAKKGLKVGIMDADITGPSIPRLMGVEKEQAYGNKDNEIIPIEVEGVKLMSLNFMMENESDPVIWRGPIVGNVVKQFYTDVCWSDLDVLLIDMPPGTGDVALTALQSLPVSGVVMVSTPQPMVSMIVEKAIRMCEKMDVDVFGVIENMAYLQCPNCKEKIEFYKQEDLDTFKQESGCKIYGTLPMVDLIRDVNGFENYSLAQREQTLAYMDDIAGQLLADLEAHASTVEEK
;
A
#
# COMPACT_ATOMS: atom_id res chain seq x y z
N MET A 1 13.34 3.83 -20.22
CA MET A 1 14.46 3.70 -19.24
C MET A 1 15.76 3.62 -20.01
N SER A 2 16.73 4.50 -19.77
CA SER A 2 18.05 4.42 -20.38
C SER A 2 18.89 3.40 -19.61
N CYS A 3 19.76 2.66 -20.33
CA CYS A 3 20.67 1.68 -19.70
C CYS A 3 21.78 2.33 -18.83
N GLU A 4 21.75 3.63 -18.61
CA GLU A 4 22.81 4.41 -17.94
C GLU A 4 22.91 4.18 -16.42
N GLY A 5 21.95 3.53 -15.79
CA GLY A 5 22.01 3.19 -14.35
C GLY A 5 22.03 1.69 -14.05
N CYS A 6 22.13 0.84 -15.06
CA CYS A 6 22.06 -0.61 -14.88
C CYS A 6 23.43 -1.18 -14.43
N PRO A 7 23.50 -1.98 -13.34
CA PRO A 7 24.72 -2.64 -12.90
C PRO A 7 25.34 -3.58 -13.95
N SER A 8 24.57 -3.96 -14.98
CA SER A 8 24.99 -4.81 -16.11
C SER A 8 25.15 -4.01 -17.41
N ALA A 9 25.15 -2.67 -17.36
CA ALA A 9 25.36 -1.83 -18.53
C ALA A 9 26.69 -2.18 -19.21
N GLY A 10 26.64 -2.50 -20.50
CA GLY A 10 27.78 -2.89 -21.30
C GLY A 10 28.12 -4.40 -21.30
N LYS A 11 27.43 -5.26 -20.53
CA LYS A 11 27.56 -6.72 -20.56
C LYS A 11 26.24 -7.45 -20.87
N CYS A 12 25.15 -6.71 -20.96
CA CYS A 12 23.82 -7.24 -21.20
C CYS A 12 23.55 -7.28 -22.72
N GLY A 13 23.38 -8.46 -23.29
CA GLY A 13 22.99 -8.65 -24.70
C GLY A 13 21.47 -8.50 -24.95
N LYS A 14 20.73 -7.87 -24.03
CA LYS A 14 19.29 -7.62 -24.13
C LYS A 14 19.04 -6.18 -24.55
N ASP A 15 18.05 -5.97 -25.41
CA ASP A 15 17.57 -4.64 -25.77
C ASP A 15 17.02 -3.89 -24.55
N ALA A 16 17.18 -2.57 -24.49
CA ALA A 16 16.71 -1.74 -23.38
C ALA A 16 15.21 -1.90 -23.10
N SER A 17 14.41 -2.24 -24.10
CA SER A 17 12.99 -2.58 -24.01
C SER A 17 12.70 -3.88 -23.25
N SER A 18 13.69 -4.77 -23.08
CA SER A 18 13.54 -6.04 -22.38
C SER A 18 13.99 -6.01 -20.91
N CYS A 19 14.44 -4.85 -20.43
CA CYS A 19 14.85 -4.63 -19.03
C CYS A 19 13.71 -4.19 -18.12
N GLY A 20 12.48 -4.03 -18.63
CA GLY A 20 11.28 -3.81 -17.83
C GLY A 20 10.89 -5.05 -17.02
N VAL A 21 10.14 -4.85 -15.95
CA VAL A 21 9.45 -5.94 -15.26
C VAL A 21 8.62 -6.68 -16.33
N VAL A 22 8.89 -7.98 -16.50
CA VAL A 22 8.07 -8.81 -17.40
C VAL A 22 6.68 -8.85 -16.79
N SER A 23 5.76 -8.03 -17.30
CA SER A 23 4.37 -8.08 -16.88
C SER A 23 3.72 -9.32 -17.47
N ASN A 24 2.81 -9.94 -16.70
CA ASN A 24 1.94 -10.97 -17.23
C ASN A 24 1.15 -10.40 -18.43
N PRO A 25 1.19 -11.02 -19.61
CA PRO A 25 0.50 -10.50 -20.79
C PRO A 25 -1.03 -10.44 -20.61
N ASN A 26 -1.57 -11.17 -19.65
CA ASN A 26 -3.00 -11.19 -19.31
C ASN A 26 -3.39 -10.11 -18.29
N ASN A 27 -2.42 -9.34 -17.76
CA ASN A 27 -2.66 -8.28 -16.79
C ASN A 27 -2.58 -6.90 -17.46
N SER A 28 -3.57 -6.06 -17.16
CA SER A 28 -3.58 -4.64 -17.50
C SER A 28 -3.79 -3.83 -16.21
N ILE A 29 -2.69 -3.44 -15.58
CA ILE A 29 -2.72 -2.67 -14.32
C ILE A 29 -2.37 -1.23 -14.65
N ARG A 30 -3.34 -0.31 -14.47
CA ARG A 30 -3.15 1.09 -14.85
C ARG A 30 -2.24 1.83 -13.89
N ASN A 31 -2.44 1.63 -12.58
CA ASN A 31 -1.68 2.30 -11.53
C ASN A 31 -1.25 1.30 -10.46
N VAL A 32 0.00 1.39 -10.03
CA VAL A 32 0.55 0.61 -8.93
C VAL A 32 0.94 1.59 -7.81
N VAL A 33 0.26 1.50 -6.67
CA VAL A 33 0.48 2.40 -5.54
C VAL A 33 1.04 1.63 -4.35
N ALA A 34 2.24 1.98 -3.90
CA ALA A 34 2.81 1.39 -2.69
C ALA A 34 2.29 2.11 -1.44
N VAL A 35 1.76 1.35 -0.48
CA VAL A 35 1.38 1.87 0.84
C VAL A 35 2.50 1.54 1.80
N MET A 36 3.16 2.58 2.32
CA MET A 36 4.37 2.46 3.13
C MET A 36 4.19 3.06 4.51
N SER A 37 5.04 2.68 5.45
CA SER A 37 5.12 3.30 6.76
C SER A 37 6.53 3.29 7.29
N GLY A 38 6.90 4.30 8.08
CA GLY A 38 8.22 4.39 8.69
C GLY A 38 8.46 3.34 9.77
N LYS A 39 7.42 2.88 10.47
CA LYS A 39 7.48 1.84 11.52
C LYS A 39 6.25 0.94 11.50
N GLY A 40 6.35 -0.22 12.18
CA GLY A 40 5.21 -1.11 12.40
C GLY A 40 4.19 -0.52 13.39
N GLY A 41 2.93 -0.99 13.30
CA GLY A 41 1.87 -0.65 14.24
C GLY A 41 1.17 0.70 14.03
N VAL A 42 1.43 1.39 12.92
CA VAL A 42 0.76 2.66 12.57
C VAL A 42 -0.58 2.47 11.86
N GLY A 43 -0.98 1.22 11.61
CA GLY A 43 -2.23 0.90 10.90
C GLY A 43 -2.10 0.90 9.37
N LYS A 44 -0.90 0.72 8.82
CA LYS A 44 -0.64 0.67 7.37
C LYS A 44 -1.61 -0.27 6.64
N SER A 45 -1.65 -1.54 7.02
CA SER A 45 -2.49 -2.55 6.36
C SER A 45 -3.98 -2.28 6.51
N SER A 46 -4.42 -1.74 7.66
CA SER A 46 -5.80 -1.28 7.84
C SER A 46 -6.14 -0.14 6.87
N MET A 47 -5.22 0.82 6.70
CA MET A 47 -5.39 1.91 5.73
C MET A 47 -5.40 1.39 4.29
N THR A 48 -4.54 0.42 3.96
CA THR A 48 -4.53 -0.23 2.64
C THR A 48 -5.89 -0.86 2.32
N VAL A 49 -6.46 -1.62 3.25
CA VAL A 49 -7.77 -2.26 3.08
C VAL A 49 -8.88 -1.22 2.97
N LEU A 50 -8.92 -0.23 3.85
CA LEU A 50 -9.96 0.81 3.83
C LEU A 50 -9.88 1.66 2.55
N LEU A 51 -8.68 1.97 2.09
CA LEU A 51 -8.47 2.69 0.83
C LEU A 51 -8.93 1.86 -0.38
N ALA A 52 -8.61 0.56 -0.40
CA ALA A 52 -9.08 -0.35 -1.44
C ALA A 52 -10.62 -0.41 -1.49
N LYS A 53 -11.28 -0.56 -0.33
CA LYS A 53 -12.75 -0.56 -0.23
C LYS A 53 -13.35 0.77 -0.70
N ALA A 54 -12.73 1.90 -0.35
CA ALA A 54 -13.19 3.22 -0.79
C ALA A 54 -13.07 3.40 -2.32
N LEU A 55 -11.95 2.95 -2.91
CA LEU A 55 -11.74 2.97 -4.36
C LEU A 55 -12.72 2.03 -5.09
N ALA A 56 -12.92 0.81 -4.59
CA ALA A 56 -13.88 -0.14 -5.15
C ALA A 56 -15.32 0.40 -5.08
N LYS A 57 -15.70 1.07 -4.00
CA LYS A 57 -17.00 1.75 -3.85
C LYS A 57 -17.21 2.86 -4.90
N LYS A 58 -16.14 3.48 -5.37
CA LYS A 58 -16.17 4.45 -6.48
C LYS A 58 -16.26 3.79 -7.87
N GLY A 59 -16.35 2.46 -7.93
CA GLY A 59 -16.53 1.69 -9.16
C GLY A 59 -15.21 1.29 -9.84
N LEU A 60 -14.07 1.46 -9.17
CA LEU A 60 -12.77 1.08 -9.70
C LEU A 60 -12.49 -0.41 -9.47
N LYS A 61 -11.77 -1.04 -10.39
CA LYS A 61 -11.22 -2.39 -10.26
C LYS A 61 -9.95 -2.31 -9.42
N VAL A 62 -9.98 -2.86 -8.22
CA VAL A 62 -8.90 -2.71 -7.24
C VAL A 62 -8.32 -4.07 -6.87
N GLY A 63 -6.99 -4.11 -6.74
CA GLY A 63 -6.25 -5.23 -6.17
C GLY A 63 -5.44 -4.80 -4.94
N ILE A 64 -5.20 -5.73 -4.02
CA ILE A 64 -4.23 -5.59 -2.93
C ILE A 64 -3.21 -6.71 -3.03
N MET A 65 -1.94 -6.34 -3.10
CA MET A 65 -0.81 -7.24 -2.98
C MET A 65 -0.14 -7.06 -1.62
N ASP A 66 -0.22 -8.07 -0.76
CA ASP A 66 0.43 -8.07 0.55
C ASP A 66 1.90 -8.44 0.39
N ALA A 67 2.77 -7.45 0.47
CA ALA A 67 4.23 -7.60 0.40
C ALA A 67 4.89 -7.65 1.79
N ASP A 68 4.12 -7.55 2.88
CA ASP A 68 4.62 -7.75 4.25
C ASP A 68 4.65 -9.25 4.61
N ILE A 69 5.53 -9.97 3.91
CA ILE A 69 5.63 -11.45 3.96
C ILE A 69 5.93 -11.97 5.37
N THR A 70 6.57 -11.16 6.20
CA THR A 70 6.94 -11.54 7.58
C THR A 70 5.82 -11.39 8.58
N GLY A 71 4.81 -10.60 8.26
CA GLY A 71 3.64 -10.35 9.12
C GLY A 71 2.39 -10.05 8.31
N PRO A 72 2.02 -10.93 7.36
CA PRO A 72 0.91 -10.67 6.47
C PRO A 72 -0.39 -10.54 7.25
N SER A 73 -1.09 -9.41 7.05
CA SER A 73 -2.28 -9.07 7.82
C SER A 73 -3.53 -8.85 6.96
N ILE A 74 -3.36 -8.66 5.65
CA ILE A 74 -4.45 -8.39 4.71
C ILE A 74 -5.52 -9.50 4.70
N PRO A 75 -5.19 -10.81 4.67
CA PRO A 75 -6.20 -11.85 4.69
C PRO A 75 -7.14 -11.76 5.90
N ARG A 76 -6.57 -11.53 7.08
CA ARG A 76 -7.33 -11.40 8.34
C ARG A 76 -8.18 -10.13 8.36
N LEU A 77 -7.64 -9.00 7.88
CA LEU A 77 -8.38 -7.74 7.79
C LEU A 77 -9.55 -7.79 6.80
N MET A 78 -9.49 -8.70 5.83
CA MET A 78 -10.55 -8.92 4.84
C MET A 78 -11.45 -10.12 5.17
N GLY A 79 -11.20 -10.83 6.29
CA GLY A 79 -12.00 -11.98 6.74
C GLY A 79 -11.88 -13.23 5.88
N VAL A 80 -10.76 -13.38 5.18
CA VAL A 80 -10.48 -14.46 4.23
C VAL A 80 -9.21 -15.24 4.58
N GLU A 81 -8.84 -15.26 5.85
CA GLU A 81 -7.60 -15.92 6.33
C GLU A 81 -7.59 -17.43 6.14
N LYS A 82 -8.75 -18.05 5.88
CA LYS A 82 -8.90 -19.49 5.64
C LYS A 82 -8.94 -19.86 4.16
N GLU A 83 -8.99 -18.86 3.28
CA GLU A 83 -9.00 -19.09 1.85
C GLU A 83 -7.59 -19.45 1.36
N GLN A 84 -7.54 -20.24 0.28
CA GLN A 84 -6.31 -20.63 -0.38
C GLN A 84 -6.33 -20.20 -1.85
N ALA A 85 -5.19 -19.70 -2.33
CA ALA A 85 -5.03 -19.40 -3.75
C ALA A 85 -4.64 -20.66 -4.51
N TYR A 86 -5.18 -20.80 -5.72
CA TYR A 86 -4.93 -21.95 -6.59
C TYR A 86 -4.34 -21.50 -7.91
N GLY A 87 -3.53 -22.37 -8.53
CA GLY A 87 -3.06 -22.18 -9.90
C GLY A 87 -4.13 -22.53 -10.92
N ASN A 88 -4.18 -21.78 -12.01
CA ASN A 88 -4.96 -22.14 -13.20
C ASN A 88 -4.17 -23.08 -14.15
N LYS A 89 -4.78 -23.44 -15.28
CA LYS A 89 -4.15 -24.32 -16.30
C LYS A 89 -2.96 -23.66 -17.02
N ASP A 90 -2.88 -22.35 -16.95
CA ASP A 90 -1.85 -21.53 -17.59
C ASP A 90 -0.69 -21.21 -16.63
N ASN A 91 -0.64 -21.90 -15.47
CA ASN A 91 0.31 -21.70 -14.38
C ASN A 91 0.26 -20.31 -13.73
N GLU A 92 -0.87 -19.61 -13.84
CA GLU A 92 -1.09 -18.35 -13.14
C GLU A 92 -1.77 -18.61 -11.80
N ILE A 93 -1.47 -17.79 -10.80
CA ILE A 93 -2.11 -17.81 -9.48
C ILE A 93 -3.41 -17.01 -9.57
N ILE A 94 -4.52 -17.61 -9.19
CA ILE A 94 -5.81 -16.92 -9.12
C ILE A 94 -5.89 -16.18 -7.77
N PRO A 95 -6.04 -14.84 -7.77
CA PRO A 95 -6.19 -14.07 -6.55
C PRO A 95 -7.54 -14.38 -5.88
N ILE A 96 -7.60 -14.23 -4.55
CA ILE A 96 -8.86 -14.28 -3.82
C ILE A 96 -9.63 -12.98 -4.10
N GLU A 97 -10.93 -13.08 -4.33
CA GLU A 97 -11.79 -11.91 -4.55
C GLU A 97 -12.83 -11.81 -3.45
N VAL A 98 -12.85 -10.67 -2.77
CA VAL A 98 -13.82 -10.36 -1.71
C VAL A 98 -14.21 -8.88 -1.76
N GLU A 99 -15.52 -8.60 -1.64
CA GLU A 99 -16.09 -7.25 -1.72
C GLU A 99 -15.65 -6.45 -2.98
N GLY A 100 -15.42 -7.16 -4.10
CA GLY A 100 -14.98 -6.55 -5.36
C GLY A 100 -13.50 -6.15 -5.39
N VAL A 101 -12.71 -6.59 -4.41
CA VAL A 101 -11.25 -6.38 -4.35
C VAL A 101 -10.53 -7.70 -4.54
N LYS A 102 -9.55 -7.75 -5.45
CA LYS A 102 -8.67 -8.90 -5.65
C LYS A 102 -7.51 -8.86 -4.67
N LEU A 103 -7.22 -9.98 -4.03
CA LEU A 103 -6.22 -10.08 -2.97
C LEU A 103 -5.18 -11.14 -3.29
N MET A 104 -3.91 -10.83 -3.05
CA MET A 104 -2.84 -11.81 -3.02
C MET A 104 -1.95 -11.58 -1.80
N SER A 105 -1.75 -12.65 -1.03
CA SER A 105 -0.87 -12.70 0.14
C SER A 105 -0.20 -14.06 0.21
N LEU A 106 0.98 -14.11 0.82
CA LEU A 106 1.67 -15.38 1.03
C LEU A 106 0.83 -16.36 1.87
N ASN A 107 0.03 -15.85 2.80
CA ASN A 107 -0.83 -16.69 3.65
C ASN A 107 -1.80 -17.57 2.84
N PHE A 108 -2.22 -17.13 1.66
CA PHE A 108 -3.09 -17.94 0.79
C PHE A 108 -2.37 -19.14 0.14
N MET A 109 -1.04 -19.21 0.24
CA MET A 109 -0.21 -20.30 -0.28
C MET A 109 0.33 -21.20 0.83
N MET A 110 0.07 -20.88 2.10
CA MET A 110 0.54 -21.63 3.26
C MET A 110 -0.55 -22.56 3.77
N GLU A 111 -0.14 -23.72 4.30
CA GLU A 111 -1.07 -24.68 4.93
C GLU A 111 -1.59 -24.13 6.28
N ASN A 112 -0.71 -23.44 7.03
CA ASN A 112 -1.06 -22.82 8.31
C ASN A 112 -0.56 -21.38 8.36
N GLU A 113 -1.45 -20.44 8.68
CA GLU A 113 -1.14 -19.01 8.82
C GLU A 113 -0.04 -18.73 9.87
N SER A 114 0.08 -19.60 10.88
CA SER A 114 1.02 -19.44 11.99
C SER A 114 2.43 -20.00 11.70
N ASP A 115 2.64 -20.62 10.55
CA ASP A 115 3.94 -21.16 10.22
C ASP A 115 4.95 -20.02 9.96
N PRO A 116 6.12 -20.05 10.62
CA PRO A 116 7.08 -18.96 10.46
C PRO A 116 7.74 -19.01 9.09
N VAL A 117 7.69 -17.89 8.39
CA VAL A 117 8.43 -17.71 7.12
C VAL A 117 9.84 -17.24 7.42
N ILE A 118 10.80 -18.15 7.30
CA ILE A 118 12.23 -17.86 7.55
C ILE A 118 12.94 -17.65 6.21
N TRP A 119 12.58 -16.58 5.51
CA TRP A 119 13.20 -16.23 4.24
C TRP A 119 14.12 -15.02 4.37
N ARG A 120 15.19 -15.02 3.60
CA ARG A 120 16.13 -13.89 3.53
C ARG A 120 15.67 -12.89 2.48
N GLY A 121 16.03 -11.61 2.63
CA GLY A 121 15.62 -10.51 1.77
C GLY A 121 15.55 -10.80 0.27
N PRO A 122 16.57 -11.41 -0.37
CA PRO A 122 16.51 -11.72 -1.80
C PRO A 122 15.40 -12.69 -2.21
N ILE A 123 15.03 -13.65 -1.34
CA ILE A 123 13.93 -14.59 -1.61
C ILE A 123 12.61 -13.84 -1.52
N VAL A 124 12.44 -13.00 -0.48
CA VAL A 124 11.24 -12.18 -0.29
C VAL A 124 11.04 -11.24 -1.47
N GLY A 125 12.10 -10.57 -1.94
CA GLY A 125 12.02 -9.71 -3.12
C GLY A 125 11.59 -10.45 -4.40
N ASN A 126 12.03 -11.69 -4.58
CA ASN A 126 11.58 -12.51 -5.70
C ASN A 126 10.10 -12.90 -5.59
N VAL A 127 9.60 -13.21 -4.40
CA VAL A 127 8.18 -13.52 -4.18
C VAL A 127 7.30 -12.31 -4.47
N VAL A 128 7.71 -11.12 -4.04
CA VAL A 128 7.00 -9.87 -4.36
C VAL A 128 6.91 -9.66 -5.89
N LYS A 129 8.00 -9.96 -6.62
CA LYS A 129 7.97 -9.93 -8.10
C LYS A 129 7.02 -10.97 -8.68
N GLN A 130 7.08 -12.21 -8.17
CA GLN A 130 6.19 -13.29 -8.62
C GLN A 130 4.72 -12.94 -8.37
N PHE A 131 4.38 -12.33 -7.24
CA PHE A 131 3.01 -11.88 -6.99
C PHE A 131 2.53 -10.83 -8.00
N TYR A 132 3.43 -10.02 -8.51
CA TYR A 132 3.09 -9.08 -9.57
C TYR A 132 2.98 -9.77 -10.94
N THR A 133 3.89 -10.72 -11.27
CA THR A 133 3.99 -11.33 -12.60
C THR A 133 3.13 -12.57 -12.79
N ASP A 134 3.00 -13.42 -11.77
CA ASP A 134 2.40 -14.75 -11.87
C ASP A 134 0.94 -14.81 -11.41
N VAL A 135 0.47 -13.74 -10.73
CA VAL A 135 -0.94 -13.62 -10.34
C VAL A 135 -1.77 -13.07 -11.51
N CYS A 136 -2.92 -13.69 -11.74
CA CYS A 136 -3.90 -13.24 -12.75
C CYS A 136 -4.72 -12.05 -12.24
N TRP A 137 -4.10 -10.87 -12.22
CA TRP A 137 -4.76 -9.63 -11.82
C TRP A 137 -5.82 -9.17 -12.82
N SER A 138 -5.69 -9.59 -14.11
CA SER A 138 -6.54 -9.14 -15.23
C SER A 138 -6.48 -7.60 -15.36
N ASP A 139 -7.66 -6.97 -15.58
CA ASP A 139 -7.74 -5.51 -15.64
C ASP A 139 -7.91 -4.93 -14.24
N LEU A 140 -6.98 -4.06 -13.84
CA LEU A 140 -7.07 -3.26 -12.62
C LEU A 140 -6.86 -1.78 -12.93
N ASP A 141 -7.68 -0.93 -12.31
CA ASP A 141 -7.45 0.52 -12.29
C ASP A 141 -6.35 0.88 -11.29
N VAL A 142 -6.34 0.19 -10.12
CA VAL A 142 -5.35 0.42 -9.07
C VAL A 142 -4.96 -0.92 -8.40
N LEU A 143 -3.66 -1.19 -8.33
CA LEU A 143 -3.08 -2.22 -7.48
C LEU A 143 -2.40 -1.54 -6.28
N LEU A 144 -2.91 -1.75 -5.08
CA LEU A 144 -2.29 -1.31 -3.84
C LEU A 144 -1.30 -2.38 -3.36
N ILE A 145 -0.08 -1.97 -3.03
CA ILE A 145 0.94 -2.86 -2.47
C ILE A 145 1.10 -2.51 -0.99
N ASP A 146 0.69 -3.42 -0.11
CA ASP A 146 0.93 -3.28 1.34
C ASP A 146 2.37 -3.67 1.65
N MET A 147 3.23 -2.67 1.85
CA MET A 147 4.68 -2.83 2.00
C MET A 147 5.06 -3.25 3.41
N PRO A 148 6.18 -3.95 3.62
CA PRO A 148 6.72 -4.13 4.96
C PRO A 148 7.07 -2.78 5.60
N PRO A 149 7.04 -2.68 6.94
CA PRO A 149 7.35 -1.43 7.63
C PRO A 149 8.83 -1.04 7.49
N GLY A 150 9.10 0.25 7.43
CA GLY A 150 10.45 0.81 7.35
C GLY A 150 11.02 0.88 5.92
N THR A 151 12.33 1.09 5.86
CA THR A 151 13.11 1.30 4.61
C THR A 151 14.07 0.15 4.33
N GLY A 152 13.68 -1.07 4.68
CA GLY A 152 14.52 -2.27 4.53
C GLY A 152 14.61 -2.79 3.10
N ASP A 153 15.41 -3.84 2.90
CA ASP A 153 15.75 -4.40 1.58
C ASP A 153 14.52 -4.82 0.75
N VAL A 154 13.46 -5.28 1.41
CA VAL A 154 12.22 -5.70 0.72
C VAL A 154 11.51 -4.50 0.11
N ALA A 155 11.39 -3.41 0.88
CA ALA A 155 10.80 -2.16 0.39
C ALA A 155 11.61 -1.60 -0.79
N LEU A 156 12.93 -1.56 -0.67
CA LEU A 156 13.83 -1.16 -1.74
C LEU A 156 13.66 -2.02 -2.99
N THR A 157 13.65 -3.35 -2.82
CA THR A 157 13.50 -4.28 -3.94
C THR A 157 12.16 -4.13 -4.64
N ALA A 158 11.08 -3.93 -3.90
CA ALA A 158 9.75 -3.71 -4.47
C ALA A 158 9.71 -2.42 -5.29
N LEU A 159 10.16 -1.29 -4.73
CA LEU A 159 10.21 0.00 -5.43
C LEU A 159 11.11 -0.03 -6.68
N GLN A 160 12.21 -0.80 -6.66
CA GLN A 160 13.10 -0.95 -7.82
C GLN A 160 12.59 -1.89 -8.89
N SER A 161 11.77 -2.85 -8.50
CA SER A 161 11.42 -3.98 -9.37
C SER A 161 10.03 -3.91 -9.93
N LEU A 162 9.13 -3.14 -9.31
CA LEU A 162 7.75 -2.98 -9.72
C LEU A 162 7.55 -1.62 -10.37
N PRO A 163 6.62 -1.47 -11.31
CA PRO A 163 6.32 -0.20 -11.96
C PRO A 163 5.43 0.67 -11.05
N VAL A 164 5.98 1.09 -9.90
CA VAL A 164 5.25 1.86 -8.90
C VAL A 164 4.98 3.27 -9.44
N SER A 165 3.72 3.66 -9.55
CA SER A 165 3.29 5.00 -9.96
C SER A 165 3.55 6.04 -8.87
N GLY A 166 3.49 5.62 -7.60
CA GLY A 166 3.81 6.48 -6.45
C GLY A 166 3.50 5.82 -5.13
N VAL A 167 3.76 6.54 -4.06
CA VAL A 167 3.68 6.06 -2.67
C VAL A 167 2.68 6.85 -1.86
N VAL A 168 1.84 6.15 -1.08
CA VAL A 168 1.06 6.72 0.00
C VAL A 168 1.71 6.31 1.32
N MET A 169 2.09 7.29 2.14
CA MET A 169 2.69 7.04 3.45
C MET A 169 1.61 6.98 4.52
N VAL A 170 1.72 6.01 5.43
CA VAL A 170 0.90 5.95 6.64
C VAL A 170 1.78 6.22 7.86
N SER A 171 1.38 7.17 8.67
CA SER A 171 2.12 7.64 9.84
C SER A 171 1.21 7.84 11.04
N THR A 172 1.81 8.04 12.19
CA THR A 172 1.17 8.59 13.38
C THR A 172 1.91 9.88 13.75
N PRO A 173 1.24 10.91 14.29
CA PRO A 173 1.86 12.20 14.56
C PRO A 173 2.76 12.20 15.83
N GLN A 174 3.67 11.23 15.89
CA GLN A 174 4.68 11.13 16.94
C GLN A 174 5.98 11.78 16.45
N PRO A 175 6.64 12.67 17.18
CA PRO A 175 7.85 13.37 16.73
C PRO A 175 8.97 12.43 16.23
N MET A 176 9.17 11.29 16.89
CA MET A 176 10.16 10.30 16.43
C MET A 176 9.77 9.59 15.13
N VAL A 177 8.47 9.55 14.81
CA VAL A 177 7.99 8.92 13.58
C VAL A 177 8.19 9.84 12.38
N SER A 178 8.08 11.14 12.59
CA SER A 178 8.33 12.15 11.55
C SER A 178 9.70 11.97 10.89
N MET A 179 10.74 11.80 11.69
CA MET A 179 12.10 11.55 11.18
C MET A 179 12.21 10.24 10.36
N ILE A 180 11.47 9.18 10.75
CA ILE A 180 11.51 7.92 10.03
C ILE A 180 10.72 8.04 8.71
N VAL A 181 9.60 8.75 8.72
CA VAL A 181 8.82 9.04 7.51
C VAL A 181 9.65 9.90 6.55
N GLU A 182 10.34 10.92 7.04
CA GLU A 182 11.26 11.74 6.22
C GLU A 182 12.35 10.88 5.54
N LYS A 183 12.92 9.91 6.27
CA LYS A 183 13.88 8.96 5.67
C LYS A 183 13.24 8.11 4.56
N ALA A 184 12.00 7.68 4.74
CA ALA A 184 11.28 6.92 3.72
C ALA A 184 10.94 7.78 2.50
N ILE A 185 10.55 9.04 2.70
CA ILE A 185 10.34 10.02 1.63
C ILE A 185 11.62 10.24 0.83
N ARG A 186 12.72 10.53 1.51
CA ARG A 186 14.04 10.70 0.86
C ARG A 186 14.53 9.44 0.13
N MET A 187 14.11 8.27 0.60
CA MET A 187 14.37 7.01 -0.12
C MET A 187 13.58 6.97 -1.44
N CYS A 188 12.29 7.31 -1.41
CA CYS A 188 11.46 7.38 -2.61
C CYS A 188 12.02 8.39 -3.62
N GLU A 189 12.40 9.58 -3.18
CA GLU A 189 13.06 10.60 -4.02
C GLU A 189 14.32 10.08 -4.71
N LYS A 190 15.19 9.36 -3.97
CA LYS A 190 16.40 8.75 -4.54
C LYS A 190 16.12 7.64 -5.55
N MET A 191 14.93 7.10 -5.53
CA MET A 191 14.47 6.04 -6.42
C MET A 191 13.61 6.58 -7.57
N ASP A 192 13.45 7.90 -7.66
CA ASP A 192 12.61 8.57 -8.66
C ASP A 192 11.15 8.08 -8.59
N VAL A 193 10.65 7.87 -7.35
CA VAL A 193 9.28 7.48 -7.07
C VAL A 193 8.58 8.59 -6.30
N ASP A 194 7.48 9.09 -6.82
CA ASP A 194 6.69 10.17 -6.21
C ASP A 194 6.03 9.74 -4.90
N VAL A 195 6.00 10.62 -3.90
CA VAL A 195 5.18 10.46 -2.71
C VAL A 195 3.94 11.32 -2.86
N PHE A 196 2.79 10.68 -3.12
CA PHE A 196 1.53 11.36 -3.38
C PHE A 196 0.99 12.06 -2.14
N GLY A 197 1.11 11.44 -0.97
CA GLY A 197 0.67 12.04 0.28
C GLY A 197 0.86 11.16 1.50
N VAL A 198 0.53 11.74 2.65
CA VAL A 198 0.63 11.11 3.96
C VAL A 198 -0.75 11.01 4.61
N ILE A 199 -1.09 9.83 5.13
CA ILE A 199 -2.25 9.60 5.99
C ILE A 199 -1.75 9.60 7.44
N GLU A 200 -2.15 10.58 8.24
CA GLU A 200 -1.87 10.62 9.67
C GLU A 200 -2.95 9.84 10.42
N ASN A 201 -2.65 8.61 10.79
CA ASN A 201 -3.55 7.74 11.54
C ASN A 201 -3.35 7.90 13.06
N MET A 202 -4.39 7.60 13.84
CA MET A 202 -4.36 7.64 15.32
C MET A 202 -3.92 9.02 15.87
N ALA A 203 -4.30 10.10 15.21
CA ALA A 203 -3.85 11.44 15.53
C ALA A 203 -4.52 12.01 16.79
N TYR A 204 -5.76 11.64 17.04
CA TYR A 204 -6.54 12.11 18.19
C TYR A 204 -7.58 11.08 18.60
N LEU A 205 -8.12 11.22 19.79
CA LEU A 205 -9.30 10.49 20.26
C LEU A 205 -10.52 11.42 20.23
N GLN A 206 -11.66 10.94 19.77
CA GLN A 206 -12.91 11.65 19.92
C GLN A 206 -13.67 11.12 21.13
N CYS A 207 -13.98 11.98 22.10
CA CYS A 207 -14.75 11.60 23.28
C CYS A 207 -16.09 10.99 22.85
N PRO A 208 -16.45 9.76 23.28
CA PRO A 208 -17.68 9.12 22.87
C PRO A 208 -18.94 9.89 23.36
N ASN A 209 -18.84 10.62 24.46
CA ASN A 209 -19.96 11.32 25.08
C ASN A 209 -20.16 12.74 24.52
N CYS A 210 -19.13 13.60 24.61
CA CYS A 210 -19.25 15.02 24.21
C CYS A 210 -18.69 15.32 22.82
N LYS A 211 -18.10 14.32 22.13
CA LYS A 211 -17.47 14.47 20.81
C LYS A 211 -16.26 15.41 20.78
N GLU A 212 -15.81 15.90 21.92
CA GLU A 212 -14.61 16.72 22.02
C GLU A 212 -13.39 15.95 21.50
N LYS A 213 -12.54 16.65 20.75
CA LYS A 213 -11.30 16.13 20.21
C LYS A 213 -10.23 16.18 21.30
N ILE A 214 -9.72 15.01 21.70
CA ILE A 214 -8.62 14.88 22.66
C ILE A 214 -7.35 14.64 21.87
N GLU A 215 -6.47 15.61 21.84
CA GLU A 215 -5.18 15.53 21.16
C GLU A 215 -4.13 14.89 22.04
N PHE A 216 -3.42 13.90 21.50
CA PHE A 216 -2.30 13.24 22.18
C PHE A 216 -0.97 13.91 21.88
N TYR A 217 -0.91 14.68 20.80
CA TYR A 217 0.29 15.30 20.29
C TYR A 217 0.09 16.80 20.18
N LYS A 218 1.15 17.56 20.36
CA LYS A 218 1.09 19.01 20.22
C LYS A 218 0.89 19.39 18.77
N GLN A 219 0.07 20.42 18.51
CA GLN A 219 -0.16 20.93 17.16
C GLN A 219 1.15 21.38 16.48
N GLU A 220 2.08 21.92 17.25
CA GLU A 220 3.41 22.33 16.80
C GLU A 220 4.20 21.17 16.16
N ASP A 221 4.07 19.93 16.69
CA ASP A 221 4.73 18.75 16.14
C ASP A 221 4.16 18.36 14.78
N LEU A 222 2.85 18.52 14.59
CA LEU A 222 2.15 18.27 13.31
C LEU A 222 2.54 19.30 12.25
N ASP A 223 2.58 20.57 12.62
CA ASP A 223 2.91 21.65 11.70
C ASP A 223 4.40 21.57 11.27
N THR A 224 5.28 21.21 12.21
CA THR A 224 6.69 20.95 11.91
C THR A 224 6.84 19.81 10.94
N PHE A 225 6.15 18.70 11.15
CA PHE A 225 6.19 17.57 10.21
C PHE A 225 5.74 17.95 8.79
N LYS A 226 4.65 18.72 8.67
CA LYS A 226 4.16 19.22 7.37
C LYS A 226 5.19 20.09 6.66
N GLN A 227 5.85 20.96 7.41
CA GLN A 227 6.88 21.86 6.86
C GLN A 227 8.15 21.12 6.46
N GLU A 228 8.62 20.18 7.29
CA GLU A 228 9.85 19.45 7.05
C GLU A 228 9.71 18.39 5.97
N SER A 229 8.58 17.68 5.92
CA SER A 229 8.36 16.65 4.90
C SER A 229 8.05 17.22 3.52
N GLY A 230 7.49 18.43 3.44
CA GLY A 230 6.99 19.01 2.18
C GLY A 230 5.85 18.23 1.53
N CYS A 231 5.36 17.17 2.17
CA CYS A 231 4.36 16.27 1.62
C CYS A 231 2.93 16.75 1.90
N LYS A 232 2.05 16.47 0.96
CA LYS A 232 0.61 16.66 1.10
C LYS A 232 0.06 15.72 2.17
N ILE A 233 -0.74 16.23 3.10
CA ILE A 233 -1.46 15.41 4.06
C ILE A 233 -2.83 15.07 3.49
N TYR A 234 -3.09 13.81 3.23
CA TYR A 234 -4.37 13.32 2.72
C TYR A 234 -5.49 13.36 3.76
N GLY A 235 -5.13 13.16 5.02
CA GLY A 235 -6.08 13.21 6.11
C GLY A 235 -5.43 12.92 7.45
N THR A 236 -6.07 13.45 8.50
CA THR A 236 -5.70 13.23 9.89
C THR A 236 -6.84 12.48 10.56
N LEU A 237 -6.63 11.19 10.86
CA LEU A 237 -7.66 10.26 11.29
C LEU A 237 -7.66 10.07 12.81
N PRO A 238 -8.84 9.93 13.43
CA PRO A 238 -8.95 9.62 14.84
C PRO A 238 -8.51 8.17 15.13
N MET A 239 -8.13 7.92 16.39
CA MET A 239 -8.01 6.57 16.91
C MET A 239 -9.42 6.04 17.16
N VAL A 240 -9.92 5.20 16.25
CA VAL A 240 -11.22 4.54 16.38
C VAL A 240 -11.07 3.03 16.20
N ASP A 241 -11.88 2.27 16.94
CA ASP A 241 -11.84 0.81 16.88
C ASP A 241 -12.12 0.28 15.47
N LEU A 242 -12.99 0.94 14.71
CA LEU A 242 -13.34 0.56 13.36
C LEU A 242 -12.12 0.53 12.40
N ILE A 243 -11.17 1.44 12.57
CA ILE A 243 -9.93 1.44 11.79
C ILE A 243 -9.02 0.29 12.22
N ARG A 244 -9.08 -0.11 13.48
CA ARG A 244 -8.32 -1.22 14.03
C ARG A 244 -8.93 -2.58 13.68
N ASP A 245 -10.25 -2.67 13.67
CA ASP A 245 -11.01 -3.88 13.41
C ASP A 245 -11.85 -3.74 12.13
N VAL A 246 -11.15 -3.67 11.00
CA VAL A 246 -11.78 -3.51 9.68
C VAL A 246 -12.67 -4.70 9.32
N ASN A 247 -12.35 -5.89 9.82
CA ASN A 247 -13.14 -7.11 9.60
C ASN A 247 -14.44 -7.11 10.41
N GLY A 248 -14.45 -6.46 11.59
CA GLY A 248 -15.62 -6.29 12.43
C GLY A 248 -16.53 -5.12 12.06
N PHE A 249 -16.42 -4.59 10.84
CA PHE A 249 -17.12 -3.37 10.38
C PHE A 249 -18.63 -3.40 10.65
N GLU A 250 -19.27 -4.56 10.51
CA GLU A 250 -20.72 -4.75 10.76
C GLU A 250 -21.11 -4.61 12.24
N ASN A 251 -20.17 -4.79 13.16
CA ASN A 251 -20.41 -4.69 14.61
C ASN A 251 -20.52 -3.24 15.10
N TYR A 252 -20.20 -2.27 14.23
CA TYR A 252 -20.22 -0.85 14.57
C TYR A 252 -21.53 -0.18 14.14
N SER A 253 -21.90 0.86 14.87
CA SER A 253 -23.08 1.65 14.52
C SER A 253 -22.98 2.25 13.12
N LEU A 254 -24.13 2.46 12.47
CA LEU A 254 -24.20 3.06 11.13
C LEU A 254 -23.44 4.39 11.08
N ALA A 255 -23.60 5.26 12.10
CA ALA A 255 -22.94 6.55 12.18
C ALA A 255 -21.40 6.45 12.25
N GLN A 256 -20.86 5.45 12.97
CA GLN A 256 -19.40 5.22 13.02
C GLN A 256 -18.86 4.75 11.68
N ARG A 257 -19.61 3.85 11.01
CA ARG A 257 -19.27 3.37 9.68
C ARG A 257 -19.28 4.49 8.66
N GLU A 258 -20.33 5.30 8.63
CA GLU A 258 -20.45 6.44 7.71
C GLU A 258 -19.35 7.46 7.91
N GLN A 259 -18.99 7.77 9.17
CA GLN A 259 -17.92 8.71 9.47
C GLN A 259 -16.56 8.20 8.96
N THR A 260 -16.23 6.93 9.20
CA THR A 260 -14.97 6.35 8.72
C THR A 260 -14.93 6.27 7.19
N LEU A 261 -16.05 5.89 6.57
CA LEU A 261 -16.17 5.87 5.11
C LEU A 261 -16.02 7.26 4.51
N ALA A 262 -16.53 8.31 5.16
CA ALA A 262 -16.38 9.68 4.69
C ALA A 262 -14.91 10.14 4.67
N TYR A 263 -14.13 9.81 5.71
CA TYR A 263 -12.69 10.09 5.71
C TYR A 263 -11.97 9.36 4.57
N MET A 264 -12.28 8.08 4.38
CA MET A 264 -11.63 7.29 3.34
C MET A 264 -12.06 7.70 1.93
N ASP A 265 -13.28 8.19 1.78
CA ASP A 265 -13.81 8.68 0.51
C ASP A 265 -13.07 9.95 0.04
N ASP A 266 -12.75 10.85 0.96
CA ASP A 266 -11.95 12.04 0.71
C ASP A 266 -10.49 11.67 0.37
N ILE A 267 -9.87 10.80 1.15
CA ILE A 267 -8.50 10.30 0.89
C ILE A 267 -8.42 9.62 -0.48
N ALA A 268 -9.37 8.74 -0.80
CA ALA A 268 -9.43 8.08 -2.09
C ALA A 268 -9.62 9.07 -3.25
N GLY A 269 -10.42 10.13 -3.05
CA GLY A 269 -10.58 11.20 -4.02
C GLY A 269 -9.29 11.97 -4.30
N GLN A 270 -8.53 12.27 -3.25
CA GLN A 270 -7.23 12.94 -3.38
C GLN A 270 -6.20 12.06 -4.09
N LEU A 271 -6.16 10.75 -3.75
CA LEU A 271 -5.27 9.80 -4.44
C LEU A 271 -5.60 9.71 -5.93
N LEU A 272 -6.87 9.65 -6.29
CA LEU A 272 -7.27 9.60 -7.70
C LEU A 272 -6.84 10.84 -8.48
N ALA A 273 -6.98 12.03 -7.89
CA ALA A 273 -6.52 13.26 -8.51
C ALA A 273 -4.99 13.27 -8.74
N ASP A 274 -4.22 12.76 -7.78
CA ASP A 274 -2.76 12.67 -7.91
C ASP A 274 -2.35 11.60 -8.94
N LEU A 275 -3.08 10.49 -9.06
CA LEU A 275 -2.86 9.48 -10.11
C LEU A 275 -3.16 10.01 -11.52
N GLU A 276 -4.22 10.80 -11.69
CA GLU A 276 -4.54 11.47 -12.96
C GLU A 276 -3.47 12.48 -13.35
N ALA A 277 -2.98 13.27 -12.39
CA ALA A 277 -1.88 14.22 -12.61
C ALA A 277 -0.58 13.51 -12.99
N HIS A 278 -0.26 12.39 -12.33
CA HIS A 278 0.92 11.58 -12.64
C HIS A 278 0.83 10.99 -14.06
N ALA A 279 -0.31 10.44 -14.46
CA ALA A 279 -0.52 9.88 -15.79
C ALA A 279 -0.29 10.94 -16.88
N SER A 280 -0.80 12.16 -16.69
CA SER A 280 -0.60 13.28 -17.62
C SER A 280 0.88 13.66 -17.79
N THR A 281 1.65 13.60 -16.70
CA THR A 281 3.11 13.91 -16.73
C THR A 281 3.94 12.82 -17.43
N VAL A 282 3.49 11.58 -17.39
CA VAL A 282 4.17 10.44 -18.06
C VAL A 282 3.90 10.45 -19.57
N GLU A 283 2.72 10.88 -20.02
CA GLU A 283 2.37 10.99 -21.44
C GLU A 283 3.11 12.16 -22.16
N GLU A 284 3.55 13.18 -21.42
CA GLU A 284 4.29 14.33 -21.96
C GLU A 284 5.82 14.08 -22.10
N LYS A 285 6.35 13.00 -21.54
CA LYS A 285 7.78 12.60 -21.60
C LYS A 285 8.03 11.52 -22.64
#